data_6f785e501e2366eb5774fb042ecc909d
#
_entry.id   6f785e501e2366eb5774fb042ecc909d
#
_cell.length_a   1.000
_cell.length_b   1.000
_cell.length_c   1.000
_cell.angle_alpha   90.00
_cell.angle_beta   90.00
_cell.angle_gamma   90.00
#
_symmetry.space_group_name_H-M   'P 1'
#
loop_
_entity.id
_entity.type
_entity.pdbx_description
1 polymer ?
#
loop_
_entity_poly.entity_id
_entity_poly.type
_entity_poly.pdbx_seq_one_letter_code
_entity_poly.pdbx_strand_id
1 'polypeptide(L)'
;MKLDNMFKKTRIISRIQSHNTVRASRPEVPEGLLRKCNKCGAAIITEDVKKGYYICPKCGGYFRVHAYRRIQMVIDEGTFEEWDHELVGGNPVDYKGYPEKVQALQEKTGLKEAVVTGK
;
A
#
# COMPACT_ATOMS: atom_id res chain seq x y z
N MET A 1 7.82 -72.52 12.89
CA MET A 1 7.83 -71.65 11.71
C MET A 1 7.44 -70.23 12.17
N LYS A 2 8.41 -69.27 12.15
CA LYS A 2 8.18 -67.91 12.63
C LYS A 2 7.63 -67.07 11.49
N LEU A 3 6.47 -66.47 11.68
CA LEU A 3 5.72 -65.67 10.70
C LEU A 3 6.17 -64.19 10.65
N ASP A 4 7.40 -63.89 11.15
CA ASP A 4 7.85 -62.51 11.40
C ASP A 4 8.36 -61.74 10.16
N ASN A 5 8.28 -62.34 8.95
CA ASN A 5 8.88 -61.71 7.76
C ASN A 5 7.88 -61.24 6.69
N MET A 6 6.56 -61.31 7.00
CA MET A 6 5.54 -60.98 5.96
C MET A 6 5.19 -59.51 5.84
N PHE A 7 5.70 -58.63 6.69
CA PHE A 7 5.34 -57.19 6.67
C PHE A 7 6.56 -56.27 6.62
N LYS A 8 7.62 -56.64 5.94
CA LYS A 8 8.62 -55.62 5.57
C LYS A 8 8.05 -54.74 4.47
N LYS A 9 7.39 -53.66 4.87
CA LYS A 9 7.08 -52.54 3.98
C LYS A 9 8.41 -52.02 3.40
N THR A 10 8.72 -52.43 2.21
CA THR A 10 9.77 -51.78 1.40
C THR A 10 9.27 -50.36 1.13
N ARG A 11 9.81 -49.42 1.88
CA ARG A 11 9.67 -47.98 1.52
C ARG A 11 10.46 -47.79 0.22
N ILE A 12 9.76 -47.89 -0.90
CA ILE A 12 10.25 -47.33 -2.15
C ILE A 12 10.26 -45.83 -1.93
N ILE A 13 11.40 -45.30 -1.47
CA ILE A 13 11.69 -43.89 -1.56
C ILE A 13 11.89 -43.63 -3.04
N SER A 14 10.80 -43.33 -3.75
CA SER A 14 10.92 -42.69 -5.04
C SER A 14 11.72 -41.42 -4.79
N ARG A 15 12.99 -41.39 -5.17
CA ARG A 15 13.76 -40.16 -5.37
C ARG A 15 12.98 -39.37 -6.41
N ILE A 16 12.10 -38.53 -5.92
CA ILE A 16 11.59 -37.40 -6.69
C ILE A 16 12.86 -36.57 -6.92
N GLN A 17 13.46 -36.74 -8.09
CA GLN A 17 14.41 -35.76 -8.60
C GLN A 17 13.64 -34.44 -8.58
N SER A 18 13.96 -33.61 -7.61
CA SER A 18 13.55 -32.21 -7.64
C SER A 18 14.14 -31.66 -8.94
N HIS A 19 13.32 -31.62 -9.98
CA HIS A 19 13.62 -30.77 -11.11
C HIS A 19 13.84 -29.40 -10.49
N ASN A 20 15.09 -28.93 -10.54
CA ASN A 20 15.40 -27.52 -10.37
C ASN A 20 14.60 -26.80 -11.46
N THR A 21 13.33 -26.55 -11.19
CA THR A 21 12.59 -25.54 -11.91
C THR A 21 13.38 -24.27 -11.63
N VAL A 22 14.12 -23.83 -12.62
CA VAL A 22 14.69 -22.49 -12.69
C VAL A 22 13.55 -21.61 -12.24
N ARG A 23 13.65 -21.05 -11.03
CA ARG A 23 12.71 -20.05 -10.55
C ARG A 23 12.85 -18.91 -11.53
N ALA A 24 11.96 -18.88 -12.52
CA ALA A 24 11.81 -17.72 -13.37
C ALA A 24 11.73 -16.54 -12.44
N SER A 25 12.68 -15.62 -12.53
CA SER A 25 12.68 -14.40 -11.75
C SER A 25 11.30 -13.79 -11.90
N ARG A 26 10.59 -13.62 -10.77
CA ARG A 26 9.29 -12.95 -10.82
C ARG A 26 9.52 -11.62 -11.52
N PRO A 27 8.71 -11.28 -12.54
CA PRO A 27 8.85 -10.00 -13.18
C PRO A 27 8.76 -8.91 -12.11
N GLU A 28 9.77 -8.07 -12.05
CA GLU A 28 9.82 -6.96 -11.13
C GLU A 28 8.74 -5.95 -11.55
N VAL A 29 7.70 -5.87 -10.74
CA VAL A 29 6.61 -4.92 -10.97
C VAL A 29 7.08 -3.56 -10.48
N PRO A 30 7.10 -2.51 -11.31
CA PRO A 30 7.49 -1.17 -10.89
C PRO A 30 6.70 -0.74 -9.66
N GLU A 31 7.39 -0.13 -8.70
CA GLU A 31 6.75 0.40 -7.49
C GLU A 31 5.66 1.41 -7.86
N GLY A 32 4.53 1.33 -7.19
CA GLY A 32 3.41 2.25 -7.42
C GLY A 32 2.46 1.87 -8.55
N LEU A 33 2.77 0.85 -9.39
CA LEU A 33 1.87 0.41 -10.46
C LEU A 33 0.56 -0.18 -9.93
N LEU A 34 0.62 -0.89 -8.80
CA LEU A 34 -0.53 -1.53 -8.20
C LEU A 34 -0.83 -0.95 -6.81
N ARG A 35 -2.12 -0.81 -6.51
CA ARG A 35 -2.63 -0.49 -5.17
C ARG A 35 -3.49 -1.61 -4.63
N LYS A 36 -3.24 -2.00 -3.39
CA LYS A 36 -4.05 -2.98 -2.68
C LYS A 36 -5.19 -2.28 -1.95
N CYS A 37 -6.42 -2.74 -2.18
CA CYS A 37 -7.58 -2.23 -1.47
C CYS A 37 -7.57 -2.70 -0.01
N ASN A 38 -7.72 -1.76 0.93
CA ASN A 38 -7.71 -2.07 2.35
C ASN A 38 -8.97 -2.84 2.80
N LYS A 39 -10.08 -2.74 2.06
CA LYS A 39 -11.35 -3.38 2.40
C LYS A 39 -11.44 -4.82 1.86
N CYS A 40 -11.13 -5.04 0.59
CA CYS A 40 -11.28 -6.36 -0.05
C CYS A 40 -9.96 -7.04 -0.41
N GLY A 41 -8.81 -6.41 -0.16
CA GLY A 41 -7.50 -6.98 -0.47
C GLY A 41 -7.13 -7.05 -1.96
N ALA A 42 -8.01 -6.65 -2.87
CA ALA A 42 -7.75 -6.73 -4.30
C ALA A 42 -6.62 -5.79 -4.73
N ALA A 43 -5.73 -6.28 -5.58
CA ALA A 43 -4.74 -5.47 -6.26
C ALA A 43 -5.38 -4.85 -7.52
N ILE A 44 -5.23 -3.54 -7.68
CA ILE A 44 -5.84 -2.75 -8.76
C ILE A 44 -4.76 -1.82 -9.31
N ILE A 45 -4.79 -1.60 -10.62
CA ILE A 45 -3.87 -0.68 -11.29
C ILE A 45 -4.08 0.74 -10.72
N THR A 46 -2.99 1.40 -10.37
CA THR A 46 -3.04 2.74 -9.74
C THR A 46 -3.74 3.77 -10.63
N GLU A 47 -3.57 3.67 -11.95
CA GLU A 47 -4.25 4.57 -12.88
C GLU A 47 -5.76 4.37 -12.90
N ASP A 48 -6.24 3.12 -12.84
CA ASP A 48 -7.67 2.83 -12.78
C ASP A 48 -8.28 3.35 -11.47
N VAL A 49 -7.54 3.26 -10.36
CA VAL A 49 -7.93 3.86 -9.09
C VAL A 49 -8.05 5.38 -9.20
N LYS A 50 -7.10 6.05 -9.89
CA LYS A 50 -7.13 7.50 -10.09
C LYS A 50 -8.31 7.92 -10.98
N LYS A 51 -8.56 7.20 -12.09
CA LYS A 51 -9.68 7.43 -12.99
C LYS A 51 -11.04 7.19 -12.32
N GLY A 52 -11.11 6.18 -11.45
CA GLY A 52 -12.29 5.83 -10.67
C GLY A 52 -12.48 6.66 -9.39
N TYR A 53 -11.93 7.87 -9.32
CA TYR A 53 -12.07 8.78 -8.16
C TYR A 53 -11.66 8.14 -6.82
N TYR A 54 -10.65 7.27 -6.86
CA TYR A 54 -10.13 6.57 -5.67
C TYR A 54 -11.16 5.64 -5.00
N ILE A 55 -12.09 5.11 -5.79
CA ILE A 55 -13.06 4.10 -5.37
C ILE A 55 -12.61 2.73 -5.92
N CYS A 56 -12.70 1.70 -5.08
CA CYS A 56 -12.38 0.35 -5.49
C CYS A 56 -13.48 -0.20 -6.42
N PRO A 57 -13.18 -0.60 -7.67
CA PRO A 57 -14.18 -1.11 -8.59
C PRO A 57 -14.78 -2.46 -8.17
N LYS A 58 -14.11 -3.19 -7.25
CA LYS A 58 -14.57 -4.50 -6.79
C LYS A 58 -15.53 -4.43 -5.58
N CYS A 59 -15.29 -3.51 -4.65
CA CYS A 59 -16.05 -3.49 -3.39
C CYS A 59 -16.60 -2.12 -3.00
N GLY A 60 -16.40 -1.08 -3.82
CA GLY A 60 -16.80 0.28 -3.50
C GLY A 60 -16.04 0.91 -2.31
N GLY A 61 -14.98 0.28 -1.82
CA GLY A 61 -14.16 0.83 -0.75
C GLY A 61 -13.34 2.03 -1.23
N TYR A 62 -13.06 2.97 -0.31
CA TYR A 62 -12.29 4.16 -0.63
C TYR A 62 -10.80 3.95 -0.40
N PHE A 63 -9.98 4.51 -1.29
CA PHE A 63 -8.54 4.64 -1.09
C PHE A 63 -8.23 6.00 -0.44
N ARG A 64 -7.08 6.07 0.25
CA ARG A 64 -6.59 7.36 0.76
C ARG A 64 -6.18 8.27 -0.39
N VAL A 65 -6.60 9.53 -0.31
CA VAL A 65 -6.28 10.59 -1.27
C VAL A 65 -5.53 11.69 -0.54
N HIS A 66 -4.45 12.20 -1.12
CA HIS A 66 -3.73 13.36 -0.60
C HIS A 66 -4.56 14.64 -0.80
N ALA A 67 -4.37 15.63 0.08
CA ALA A 67 -5.13 16.86 0.08
C ALA A 67 -5.16 17.56 -1.29
N TYR A 68 -4.01 17.86 -1.88
CA TYR A 68 -3.96 18.50 -3.20
C TYR A 68 -4.64 17.70 -4.31
N ARG A 69 -4.52 16.37 -4.28
CA ARG A 69 -5.25 15.56 -5.25
C ARG A 69 -6.77 15.63 -5.05
N ARG A 70 -7.22 15.71 -3.80
CA ARG A 70 -8.64 15.91 -3.52
C ARG A 70 -9.14 17.25 -4.02
N ILE A 71 -8.36 18.31 -3.82
CA ILE A 71 -8.64 19.66 -4.34
C ILE A 71 -8.79 19.61 -5.86
N GLN A 72 -7.82 19.03 -6.58
CA GLN A 72 -7.87 18.86 -8.04
C GLN A 72 -9.11 18.08 -8.56
N MET A 73 -9.72 17.25 -7.73
CA MET A 73 -10.93 16.50 -8.10
C MET A 73 -12.22 17.32 -7.95
N VAL A 74 -12.19 18.41 -7.19
CA VAL A 74 -13.37 19.16 -6.77
C VAL A 74 -13.36 20.58 -7.35
N ILE A 75 -12.20 21.14 -7.57
CA ILE A 75 -12.00 22.55 -7.98
C ILE A 75 -11.48 22.58 -9.43
N ASP A 76 -11.88 23.59 -10.19
CA ASP A 76 -11.42 23.81 -11.56
C ASP A 76 -9.91 24.07 -11.59
N GLU A 77 -9.26 23.62 -12.65
CA GLU A 77 -7.81 23.72 -12.79
C GLU A 77 -7.36 25.21 -12.76
N GLY A 78 -6.40 25.50 -11.89
CA GLY A 78 -5.81 26.84 -11.76
C GLY A 78 -6.63 27.85 -10.96
N THR A 79 -7.78 27.48 -10.38
CA THR A 79 -8.62 28.41 -9.60
C THR A 79 -8.39 28.29 -8.09
N PHE A 80 -7.65 27.29 -7.62
CA PHE A 80 -7.39 27.11 -6.21
C PHE A 80 -6.38 28.14 -5.69
N GLU A 81 -6.78 28.91 -4.70
CA GLU A 81 -5.93 29.85 -3.95
C GLU A 81 -5.78 29.33 -2.52
N GLU A 82 -4.56 28.87 -2.18
CA GLU A 82 -4.26 28.29 -0.88
C GLU A 82 -4.07 29.40 0.16
N TRP A 83 -4.68 29.20 1.34
CA TRP A 83 -4.51 30.05 2.50
C TRP A 83 -3.62 29.38 3.54
N ASP A 84 -2.97 30.21 4.37
CA ASP A 84 -2.27 29.77 5.57
C ASP A 84 -1.25 28.64 5.35
N HIS A 85 -0.64 28.56 4.17
CA HIS A 85 0.31 27.49 3.80
C HIS A 85 1.56 27.45 4.71
N GLU A 86 1.85 28.53 5.45
CA GLU A 86 2.93 28.60 6.42
C GLU A 86 2.50 28.23 7.85
N LEU A 87 1.18 28.04 8.07
CA LEU A 87 0.67 27.70 9.38
C LEU A 87 1.02 26.24 9.72
N VAL A 88 1.74 26.06 10.81
CA VAL A 88 2.14 24.74 11.32
C VAL A 88 1.71 24.61 12.76
N GLY A 89 1.11 23.48 13.10
CA GLY A 89 0.70 23.17 14.46
C GLY A 89 1.89 23.08 15.42
N GLY A 90 1.73 23.63 16.62
CA GLY A 90 2.72 23.53 17.69
C GLY A 90 2.53 22.30 18.57
N ASN A 91 3.39 22.17 19.59
CA ASN A 91 3.28 21.14 20.64
C ASN A 91 2.98 21.80 22.01
N PRO A 92 1.78 22.35 22.22
CA PRO A 92 1.46 23.12 23.41
C PRO A 92 1.44 22.30 24.71
N VAL A 93 1.32 20.99 24.59
CA VAL A 93 1.32 20.06 25.74
C VAL A 93 2.66 19.37 25.96
N ASP A 94 3.67 19.77 25.20
CA ASP A 94 5.03 19.21 25.24
C ASP A 94 5.06 17.67 25.19
N TYR A 95 4.27 17.11 24.29
CA TYR A 95 4.17 15.65 24.12
C TYR A 95 5.49 15.08 23.60
N LYS A 96 6.06 14.15 24.37
CA LYS A 96 7.36 13.54 24.07
C LYS A 96 7.36 12.78 22.74
N GLY A 97 8.33 13.07 21.88
CA GLY A 97 8.48 12.43 20.56
C GLY A 97 7.49 12.94 19.51
N TYR A 98 6.73 14.00 19.79
CA TYR A 98 5.82 14.61 18.82
C TYR A 98 6.57 15.33 17.69
N PRO A 99 7.59 16.17 17.97
CA PRO A 99 8.33 16.87 16.93
C PRO A 99 8.96 15.92 15.90
N GLU A 100 9.57 14.84 16.36
CA GLU A 100 10.22 13.87 15.49
C GLU A 100 9.22 13.13 14.59
N LYS A 101 8.04 12.83 15.13
CA LYS A 101 6.95 12.21 14.33
C LYS A 101 6.41 13.16 13.29
N VAL A 102 6.21 14.42 13.64
CA VAL A 102 5.74 15.45 12.70
C VAL A 102 6.75 15.64 11.58
N GLN A 103 8.01 15.80 11.90
CA GLN A 103 9.07 15.93 10.89
C GLN A 103 9.11 14.74 9.94
N ALA A 104 9.08 13.52 10.46
CA ALA A 104 9.07 12.31 9.64
C ALA A 104 7.84 12.22 8.73
N LEU A 105 6.69 12.72 9.18
CA LEU A 105 5.47 12.78 8.37
C LEU A 105 5.55 13.87 7.31
N GLN A 106 6.09 15.03 7.63
CA GLN A 106 6.33 16.12 6.67
C GLN A 106 7.27 15.69 5.54
N GLU A 107 8.37 15.03 5.87
CA GLU A 107 9.32 14.47 4.89
C GLU A 107 8.64 13.42 3.98
N LYS A 108 7.81 12.56 4.58
CA LYS A 108 7.10 11.50 3.84
C LYS A 108 6.00 12.02 2.94
N THR A 109 5.28 13.06 3.36
CA THR A 109 4.09 13.57 2.65
C THR A 109 4.39 14.76 1.76
N GLY A 110 5.47 15.49 2.02
CA GLY A 110 5.79 16.76 1.39
C GLY A 110 4.86 17.92 1.82
N LEU A 111 4.06 17.71 2.86
CA LEU A 111 3.13 18.70 3.40
C LEU A 111 3.67 19.26 4.71
N LYS A 112 3.53 20.56 4.93
CA LYS A 112 3.88 21.21 6.21
C LYS A 112 2.87 20.87 7.31
N GLU A 113 1.59 20.79 6.96
CA GLU A 113 0.49 20.46 7.86
C GLU A 113 -0.47 19.44 7.22
N ALA A 114 -1.26 18.76 8.05
CA ALA A 114 -2.22 17.76 7.62
C ALA A 114 -3.44 18.35 6.91
N VAL A 115 -3.74 19.61 7.15
CA VAL A 115 -4.88 20.34 6.58
C VAL A 115 -4.39 21.37 5.57
N VAL A 116 -5.02 21.39 4.40
CA VAL A 116 -4.84 22.41 3.37
C VAL A 116 -6.14 23.21 3.27
N THR A 117 -6.06 24.52 3.41
CA THR A 117 -7.19 25.46 3.35
C THR A 117 -7.06 26.39 2.16
N GLY A 118 -8.18 26.80 1.58
CA GLY A 118 -8.17 27.70 0.44
C GLY A 118 -9.57 27.96 -0.13
N LYS A 119 -9.63 28.73 -1.19
CA LYS A 119 -10.85 29.03 -1.96
C LYS A 119 -10.65 28.74 -3.45
#